data_a9f8eae8e25b7c588393b4698238842f
#
_entry.id   a9f8eae8e25b7c588393b4698238842f
#
_cell.length_a   1.000
_cell.length_b   1.000
_cell.length_c   1.000
_cell.angle_alpha   90.00
_cell.angle_beta   90.00
_cell.angle_gamma   90.00
#
_symmetry.space_group_name_H-M   'P 1'
#
loop_
_entity.id
_entity.type
_entity.pdbx_description
1 polymer ?
#
loop_
_entity_poly.entity_id
_entity_poly.type
_entity_poly.pdbx_seq_one_letter_code
_entity_poly.pdbx_strand_id
1 'polypeptide(L)'
;MNEPAPKREESLRRPAIYDEMYDTGTAVRAHYASYAEWLSDKPGEYLLQKQREADTLYTRLGITFAVYGEDSGVERSIPFDIIPRILRPEAWAIISAGTCQRVRALNAFLQDIYHGQEIIKAGHIPEQHVIGNKLYRPEMRGFAVPGGVYIHIAGIDIVQTGGDEFFVLEDNLRTPSGVSYMLENRRMMMRLFPELFSRMAVAPIDHYPDVLLDNLRALAPAGVANPMVTVLTPGPYNSAYFEHAFLAQQIGVELVEGQDLFVMNNVVYMHTTRGPQRVDVIYRRVDDDFLDPFAFRPDSILGVPGLFSAYRAGNVTLANAIGTGVADDKSIYTHVPEMIRFYLGEKPILSNVPTYQLANAADCAYVLDHLHELVVKEVQGSGGYGMLVGPAASRQEIASYRERVKSNPANYIAQPTLALSTCPTFCASGIAPRHVDFRPYVLSGHTVTLVPGGLTRVALREASLVVNSAQGGGTKDTWVLEEQG
;
A
#
# COMPACT_ATOMS: atom_id res chain seq x y z
N MET A 1 -32.64 1.75 1.78
CA MET A 1 -33.11 0.36 1.90
C MET A 1 -31.84 -0.48 2.04
N ASN A 2 -31.61 -1.02 3.24
CA ASN A 2 -30.46 -1.86 3.52
C ASN A 2 -30.61 -3.18 2.74
N GLU A 3 -29.65 -3.50 1.88
CA GLU A 3 -29.52 -4.87 1.40
C GLU A 3 -29.32 -5.79 2.60
N PRO A 4 -30.04 -6.91 2.68
CA PRO A 4 -29.85 -7.85 3.78
C PRO A 4 -28.43 -8.43 3.71
N ALA A 5 -27.82 -8.58 4.87
CA ALA A 5 -26.54 -9.27 5.02
C ALA A 5 -26.58 -10.62 4.27
N PRO A 6 -25.51 -11.04 3.61
CA PRO A 6 -25.47 -12.27 2.85
C PRO A 6 -25.88 -13.46 3.71
N LYS A 7 -26.73 -14.32 3.16
CA LYS A 7 -27.32 -15.48 3.86
C LYS A 7 -26.22 -16.38 4.44
N ARG A 8 -26.33 -16.64 5.73
CA ARG A 8 -25.39 -17.33 6.63
C ARG A 8 -25.01 -18.78 6.27
N GLU A 9 -25.56 -19.41 5.23
CA GLU A 9 -25.40 -20.85 5.02
C GLU A 9 -24.46 -21.28 3.87
N GLU A 10 -23.95 -20.35 3.05
CA GLU A 10 -23.06 -20.72 1.92
C GLU A 10 -21.54 -20.73 2.25
N SER A 11 -21.13 -20.40 3.48
CA SER A 11 -19.73 -20.20 3.84
C SER A 11 -18.97 -21.47 4.30
N LEU A 12 -19.56 -22.65 4.28
CA LEU A 12 -18.95 -23.87 4.89
C LEU A 12 -18.17 -24.78 3.94
N ARG A 13 -18.07 -24.47 2.65
CA ARG A 13 -17.07 -25.11 1.77
C ARG A 13 -15.90 -24.16 1.62
N ARG A 14 -14.71 -24.55 2.10
CA ARG A 14 -13.47 -23.84 1.75
C ARG A 14 -13.45 -23.76 0.21
N PRO A 15 -13.53 -22.55 -0.38
CA PRO A 15 -13.46 -22.42 -1.83
C PRO A 15 -12.12 -23.01 -2.29
N ALA A 16 -12.12 -23.68 -3.46
CA ALA A 16 -10.90 -24.18 -4.05
C ALA A 16 -9.94 -22.98 -4.24
N ILE A 17 -8.68 -23.14 -3.83
CA ILE A 17 -7.66 -22.10 -3.99
C ILE A 17 -7.47 -21.87 -5.49
N TYR A 18 -7.60 -20.60 -5.92
CA TYR A 18 -7.35 -20.21 -7.30
C TYR A 18 -5.85 -20.20 -7.59
N ASP A 19 -5.41 -21.05 -8.50
CA ASP A 19 -4.04 -21.01 -9.03
C ASP A 19 -4.01 -20.06 -10.25
N GLU A 20 -3.10 -19.09 -10.23
CA GLU A 20 -3.02 -18.06 -11.28
C GLU A 20 -2.39 -18.59 -12.56
N MET A 21 -1.56 -19.64 -12.48
CA MET A 21 -0.89 -20.24 -13.63
C MET A 21 -1.65 -21.46 -14.21
N TYR A 22 -2.27 -22.27 -13.36
CA TYR A 22 -2.94 -23.50 -13.78
C TYR A 22 -4.46 -23.40 -13.57
N ASP A 23 -5.20 -24.06 -14.44
CA ASP A 23 -6.63 -24.27 -14.24
C ASP A 23 -6.90 -25.48 -13.33
N THR A 24 -8.18 -25.78 -13.07
CA THR A 24 -8.58 -26.91 -12.25
C THR A 24 -8.22 -28.27 -12.85
N GLY A 25 -7.92 -28.32 -14.15
CA GLY A 25 -7.50 -29.51 -14.89
C GLY A 25 -5.99 -29.60 -15.06
N THR A 26 -5.19 -28.74 -14.41
CA THR A 26 -3.74 -28.62 -14.56
C THR A 26 -3.24 -28.10 -15.91
N ALA A 27 -4.12 -27.61 -16.79
CA ALA A 27 -3.71 -26.92 -18.01
C ALA A 27 -3.21 -25.51 -17.69
N VAL A 28 -2.17 -25.06 -18.40
CA VAL A 28 -1.62 -23.72 -18.24
C VAL A 28 -2.59 -22.69 -18.79
N ARG A 29 -2.90 -21.66 -18.01
CA ARG A 29 -3.73 -20.54 -18.45
C ARG A 29 -3.05 -19.75 -19.57
N ALA A 30 -3.84 -19.22 -20.51
CA ALA A 30 -3.34 -18.60 -21.74
C ALA A 30 -2.26 -17.52 -21.50
N HIS A 31 -2.45 -16.65 -20.50
CA HIS A 31 -1.50 -15.58 -20.21
C HIS A 31 -0.16 -16.07 -19.61
N TYR A 32 -0.08 -17.31 -19.13
CA TYR A 32 1.17 -17.95 -18.69
C TYR A 32 1.78 -18.86 -19.75
N ALA A 33 1.12 -19.12 -20.89
CA ALA A 33 1.53 -20.14 -21.85
C ALA A 33 2.97 -19.96 -22.35
N SER A 34 3.33 -18.76 -22.81
CA SER A 34 4.69 -18.45 -23.29
C SER A 34 5.76 -18.58 -22.20
N TYR A 35 5.41 -18.19 -20.96
CA TYR A 35 6.29 -18.34 -19.81
C TYR A 35 6.47 -19.83 -19.43
N ALA A 36 5.38 -20.58 -19.41
CA ALA A 36 5.40 -22.00 -19.10
C ALA A 36 6.24 -22.81 -20.11
N GLU A 37 6.10 -22.50 -21.40
CA GLU A 37 6.93 -23.09 -22.45
C GLU A 37 8.42 -22.81 -22.19
N TRP A 38 8.79 -21.56 -21.96
CA TRP A 38 10.17 -21.20 -21.63
C TRP A 38 10.67 -21.92 -20.37
N LEU A 39 9.84 -22.00 -19.34
CA LEU A 39 10.19 -22.58 -18.04
C LEU A 39 10.42 -24.09 -18.15
N SER A 40 9.63 -24.80 -18.99
CA SER A 40 9.70 -26.25 -19.18
C SER A 40 11.07 -26.72 -19.72
N ASP A 41 11.75 -25.84 -20.46
CA ASP A 41 13.07 -26.10 -21.04
C ASP A 41 14.23 -25.81 -20.05
N LYS A 42 13.95 -25.31 -18.84
CA LYS A 42 14.99 -24.91 -17.90
C LYS A 42 15.26 -25.98 -16.84
N PRO A 43 16.52 -26.47 -16.75
CA PRO A 43 16.91 -27.37 -15.65
C PRO A 43 16.75 -26.67 -14.29
N GLY A 44 16.41 -27.43 -13.25
CA GLY A 44 16.33 -26.90 -11.88
C GLY A 44 17.63 -26.26 -11.40
N GLU A 45 18.79 -26.78 -11.83
CA GLU A 45 20.11 -26.19 -11.53
C GLU A 45 20.28 -24.78 -12.11
N TYR A 46 19.75 -24.53 -13.32
CA TYR A 46 19.75 -23.22 -13.93
C TYR A 46 18.94 -22.22 -13.11
N LEU A 47 17.74 -22.58 -12.67
CA LEU A 47 16.91 -21.73 -11.83
C LEU A 47 17.57 -21.47 -10.47
N LEU A 48 18.18 -22.49 -9.87
CA LEU A 48 18.92 -22.35 -8.62
C LEU A 48 20.11 -21.39 -8.76
N GLN A 49 20.83 -21.46 -9.88
CA GLN A 49 21.93 -20.53 -10.19
C GLN A 49 21.40 -19.10 -10.32
N LYS A 50 20.27 -18.90 -11.03
CA LYS A 50 19.64 -17.60 -11.22
C LYS A 50 19.12 -17.01 -9.90
N GLN A 51 18.56 -17.84 -9.02
CA GLN A 51 18.15 -17.39 -7.68
C GLN A 51 19.36 -16.92 -6.86
N ARG A 52 20.46 -17.65 -6.84
CA ARG A 52 21.70 -17.24 -6.15
C ARG A 52 22.29 -15.95 -6.73
N GLU A 53 22.20 -15.76 -8.04
CA GLU A 53 22.61 -14.52 -8.71
C GLU A 53 21.74 -13.37 -8.25
N ALA A 54 20.43 -13.54 -8.19
CA ALA A 54 19.48 -12.56 -7.67
C ALA A 54 19.80 -12.17 -6.22
N ASP A 55 19.93 -13.16 -5.31
CA ASP A 55 20.22 -12.94 -3.89
C ASP A 55 21.52 -12.14 -3.69
N THR A 56 22.54 -12.48 -4.49
CA THR A 56 23.82 -11.77 -4.47
C THR A 56 23.70 -10.31 -4.91
N LEU A 57 22.92 -10.08 -5.96
CA LEU A 57 22.69 -8.73 -6.50
C LEU A 57 21.87 -7.88 -5.54
N TYR A 58 20.81 -8.44 -4.95
CA TYR A 58 20.01 -7.75 -3.93
C TYR A 58 20.84 -7.32 -2.73
N THR A 59 21.69 -8.22 -2.23
CA THR A 59 22.62 -7.90 -1.13
C THR A 59 23.61 -6.79 -1.51
N ARG A 60 24.18 -6.83 -2.72
CA ARG A 60 25.13 -5.81 -3.19
C ARG A 60 24.50 -4.45 -3.45
N LEU A 61 23.25 -4.42 -3.87
CA LEU A 61 22.50 -3.18 -4.08
C LEU A 61 21.97 -2.58 -2.77
N GLY A 62 22.13 -3.29 -1.65
CA GLY A 62 21.63 -2.83 -0.35
C GLY A 62 20.11 -2.75 -0.29
N ILE A 63 19.40 -3.60 -1.04
CA ILE A 63 17.94 -3.65 -1.04
C ILE A 63 17.49 -4.33 0.24
N THR A 64 17.36 -3.54 1.30
CA THR A 64 17.10 -4.01 2.66
C THR A 64 15.82 -3.40 3.22
N PHE A 65 15.30 -4.06 4.23
CA PHE A 65 14.22 -3.57 5.07
C PHE A 65 14.62 -3.76 6.53
N ALA A 66 14.57 -2.71 7.32
CA ALA A 66 14.86 -2.81 8.74
C ALA A 66 13.64 -3.36 9.48
N VAL A 67 13.84 -4.42 10.28
CA VAL A 67 12.80 -5.01 11.12
C VAL A 67 12.89 -4.42 12.52
N TYR A 68 11.78 -3.89 13.03
CA TYR A 68 11.67 -3.46 14.42
C TYR A 68 11.30 -4.64 15.33
N GLY A 69 12.08 -4.91 16.36
CA GLY A 69 11.83 -5.99 17.33
C GLY A 69 13.00 -6.19 18.28
N GLU A 70 13.04 -7.35 19.00
CA GLU A 70 14.13 -7.70 19.95
C GLU A 70 15.52 -7.73 19.28
N ASP A 71 15.58 -7.95 17.96
CA ASP A 71 16.77 -7.83 17.13
C ASP A 71 16.83 -6.46 16.42
N SER A 72 16.44 -5.39 17.08
CA SER A 72 16.36 -4.03 16.51
C SER A 72 17.72 -3.61 15.93
N GLY A 73 17.74 -3.28 14.65
CA GLY A 73 18.92 -2.80 13.92
C GLY A 73 19.51 -3.79 12.92
N VAL A 74 18.92 -4.98 12.76
CA VAL A 74 19.38 -5.90 11.70
C VAL A 74 18.61 -5.58 10.41
N GLU A 75 19.32 -4.99 9.45
CA GLU A 75 18.82 -4.90 8.08
C GLU A 75 18.79 -6.30 7.46
N ARG A 76 17.63 -6.66 6.93
CA ARG A 76 17.46 -7.91 6.19
C ARG A 76 17.16 -7.61 4.73
N SER A 77 17.78 -8.34 3.82
CA SER A 77 17.34 -8.33 2.43
C SER A 77 15.95 -8.93 2.32
N ILE A 78 15.09 -8.32 1.51
CA ILE A 78 13.77 -8.89 1.20
C ILE A 78 14.00 -10.04 0.22
N PRO A 79 13.55 -11.27 0.51
CA PRO A 79 13.69 -12.37 -0.42
C PRO A 79 12.97 -12.04 -1.74
N PHE A 80 13.68 -12.19 -2.84
CA PHE A 80 13.14 -11.99 -4.19
C PHE A 80 12.97 -13.34 -4.87
N ASP A 81 11.80 -13.61 -5.39
CA ASP A 81 11.51 -14.81 -6.18
C ASP A 81 11.63 -14.50 -7.68
N ILE A 82 12.41 -15.32 -8.37
CA ILE A 82 12.72 -15.18 -9.80
C ILE A 82 11.57 -15.57 -10.74
N ILE A 83 10.45 -16.05 -10.22
CA ILE A 83 9.27 -16.42 -11.01
C ILE A 83 8.27 -15.25 -10.95
N PRO A 84 7.95 -14.60 -12.09
CA PRO A 84 7.07 -13.44 -12.08
C PRO A 84 5.61 -13.83 -11.82
N ARG A 85 4.83 -12.90 -11.29
CA ARG A 85 3.39 -12.91 -11.38
C ARG A 85 2.96 -12.26 -12.69
N ILE A 86 2.11 -12.92 -13.47
CA ILE A 86 1.68 -12.43 -14.78
C ILE A 86 0.19 -12.11 -14.72
N LEU A 87 -0.14 -10.85 -15.02
CA LEU A 87 -1.50 -10.34 -15.11
C LEU A 87 -1.88 -10.13 -16.58
N ARG A 88 -3.07 -10.61 -16.96
CA ARG A 88 -3.64 -10.34 -18.28
C ARG A 88 -4.16 -8.90 -18.36
N PRO A 89 -4.27 -8.31 -19.57
CA PRO A 89 -4.70 -6.94 -19.77
C PRO A 89 -6.07 -6.61 -19.15
N GLU A 90 -7.04 -7.54 -19.25
CA GLU A 90 -8.39 -7.35 -18.70
C GLU A 90 -8.39 -7.30 -17.17
N ALA A 91 -7.59 -8.14 -16.52
CA ALA A 91 -7.41 -8.11 -15.07
C ALA A 91 -6.80 -6.79 -14.62
N TRP A 92 -5.79 -6.31 -15.34
CA TRP A 92 -5.19 -5.01 -15.08
C TRP A 92 -6.17 -3.85 -15.29
N ALA A 93 -7.01 -3.90 -16.32
CA ALA A 93 -8.03 -2.88 -16.57
C ALA A 93 -9.01 -2.76 -15.40
N ILE A 94 -9.46 -3.89 -14.83
CA ILE A 94 -10.34 -3.91 -13.64
C ILE A 94 -9.62 -3.30 -12.43
N ILE A 95 -8.39 -3.72 -12.16
CA ILE A 95 -7.58 -3.24 -11.04
C ILE A 95 -7.32 -1.73 -11.17
N SER A 96 -6.88 -1.29 -12.34
CA SER A 96 -6.56 0.11 -12.61
C SER A 96 -7.79 1.01 -12.48
N ALA A 97 -8.89 0.67 -13.14
CA ALA A 97 -10.13 1.44 -13.06
C ALA A 97 -10.67 1.49 -11.62
N GLY A 98 -10.68 0.34 -10.92
CA GLY A 98 -11.23 0.25 -9.57
C GLY A 98 -10.39 0.98 -8.52
N THR A 99 -9.06 0.95 -8.64
CA THR A 99 -8.18 1.70 -7.72
C THR A 99 -8.22 3.21 -7.98
N CYS A 100 -8.29 3.64 -9.25
CA CYS A 100 -8.52 5.06 -9.59
C CYS A 100 -9.86 5.56 -9.05
N GLN A 101 -10.93 4.80 -9.23
CA GLN A 101 -12.24 5.13 -8.68
C GLN A 101 -12.17 5.30 -7.17
N ARG A 102 -11.55 4.36 -6.49
CA ARG A 102 -11.40 4.34 -5.03
C ARG A 102 -10.65 5.57 -4.51
N VAL A 103 -9.50 5.91 -5.12
CA VAL A 103 -8.69 7.07 -4.70
C VAL A 103 -9.42 8.39 -4.98
N ARG A 104 -10.19 8.51 -6.06
CA ARG A 104 -11.07 9.67 -6.30
C ARG A 104 -12.10 9.84 -5.17
N ALA A 105 -12.76 8.76 -4.77
CA ALA A 105 -13.74 8.81 -3.68
C ALA A 105 -13.09 9.14 -2.33
N LEU A 106 -11.92 8.61 -2.04
CA LEU A 106 -11.16 8.88 -0.81
C LEU A 106 -10.66 10.33 -0.76
N ASN A 107 -10.23 10.91 -1.89
CA ASN A 107 -9.89 12.34 -1.96
C ASN A 107 -11.13 13.23 -1.72
N ALA A 108 -12.28 12.87 -2.32
CA ALA A 108 -13.55 13.59 -2.08
C ALA A 108 -14.01 13.49 -0.62
N PHE A 109 -13.85 12.31 0.00
CA PHE A 109 -14.13 12.11 1.42
C PHE A 109 -13.26 13.01 2.31
N LEU A 110 -11.95 13.05 2.07
CA LEU A 110 -11.05 13.91 2.84
C LEU A 110 -11.37 15.40 2.68
N GLN A 111 -11.68 15.80 1.45
CA GLN A 111 -12.15 17.17 1.19
C GLN A 111 -13.43 17.46 1.96
N ASP A 112 -14.39 16.55 2.00
CA ASP A 112 -15.67 16.76 2.69
C ASP A 112 -15.51 16.81 4.20
N ILE A 113 -14.80 15.88 4.83
CA ILE A 113 -14.71 15.81 6.29
C ILE A 113 -13.96 16.97 6.93
N TYR A 114 -13.08 17.63 6.18
CA TYR A 114 -12.39 18.85 6.64
C TYR A 114 -13.14 20.13 6.29
N HIS A 115 -14.25 20.07 5.53
CA HIS A 115 -15.07 21.23 5.14
C HIS A 115 -16.55 21.05 5.47
N GLY A 116 -17.32 20.50 4.53
CA GLY A 116 -18.79 20.40 4.61
C GLY A 116 -19.30 19.34 5.55
N GLN A 117 -18.60 18.20 5.69
CA GLN A 117 -19.01 17.01 6.46
C GLN A 117 -20.38 16.45 5.99
N GLU A 118 -20.63 16.52 4.69
CA GLU A 118 -21.93 16.18 4.11
C GLU A 118 -22.25 14.68 4.24
N ILE A 119 -21.24 13.82 4.10
CA ILE A 119 -21.44 12.37 4.26
C ILE A 119 -21.82 11.98 5.70
N ILE A 120 -21.30 12.72 6.70
CA ILE A 120 -21.65 12.56 8.12
C ILE A 120 -23.05 13.05 8.36
N LYS A 121 -23.39 14.26 7.90
CA LYS A 121 -24.71 14.87 8.02
C LYS A 121 -25.80 14.02 7.36
N ALA A 122 -25.47 13.38 6.24
CA ALA A 122 -26.36 12.46 5.55
C ALA A 122 -26.52 11.10 6.26
N GLY A 123 -25.74 10.85 7.32
CA GLY A 123 -25.82 9.62 8.13
C GLY A 123 -25.19 8.38 7.48
N HIS A 124 -24.38 8.54 6.42
CA HIS A 124 -23.71 7.42 5.76
C HIS A 124 -22.52 6.89 6.55
N ILE A 125 -21.81 7.78 7.26
CA ILE A 125 -20.68 7.42 8.12
C ILE A 125 -20.92 8.04 9.51
N PRO A 126 -20.80 7.25 10.60
CA PRO A 126 -20.94 7.78 11.94
C PRO A 126 -19.86 8.83 12.24
N GLU A 127 -20.27 9.97 12.83
CA GLU A 127 -19.34 11.06 13.23
C GLU A 127 -18.17 10.53 14.08
N GLN A 128 -18.45 9.60 14.98
CA GLN A 128 -17.46 9.01 15.88
C GLN A 128 -16.32 8.31 15.11
N HIS A 129 -16.58 7.73 13.94
CA HIS A 129 -15.55 7.08 13.13
C HIS A 129 -14.61 8.09 12.45
N VAL A 130 -15.09 9.33 12.24
CA VAL A 130 -14.33 10.39 11.55
C VAL A 130 -13.77 11.39 12.56
N ILE A 131 -14.64 12.15 13.21
CA ILE A 131 -14.23 13.25 14.13
C ILE A 131 -13.63 12.67 15.42
N GLY A 132 -14.14 11.54 15.89
CA GLY A 132 -13.61 10.80 17.06
C GLY A 132 -12.34 10.00 16.76
N ASN A 133 -11.88 9.94 15.51
CA ASN A 133 -10.70 9.20 15.11
C ASN A 133 -9.43 9.93 15.55
N LYS A 134 -8.48 9.22 16.16
CA LYS A 134 -7.20 9.79 16.63
C LYS A 134 -6.33 10.37 15.50
N LEU A 135 -6.55 9.90 14.26
CA LEU A 135 -5.82 10.36 13.07
C LEU A 135 -6.51 11.55 12.38
N TYR A 136 -7.69 11.96 12.87
CA TYR A 136 -8.33 13.19 12.39
C TYR A 136 -7.53 14.40 12.87
N ARG A 137 -7.30 15.36 11.97
CA ARG A 137 -6.53 16.59 12.24
C ARG A 137 -7.44 17.81 12.26
N PRO A 138 -7.92 18.23 13.44
CA PRO A 138 -8.79 19.42 13.53
C PRO A 138 -8.15 20.68 12.92
N GLU A 139 -6.82 20.77 12.92
CA GLU A 139 -6.03 21.86 12.37
C GLU A 139 -6.24 22.05 10.86
N MET A 140 -6.70 21.01 10.17
CA MET A 140 -6.99 21.03 8.73
C MET A 140 -8.40 21.52 8.39
N ARG A 141 -9.27 21.76 9.39
CA ARG A 141 -10.63 22.24 9.14
C ARG A 141 -10.62 23.56 8.39
N GLY A 142 -11.39 23.63 7.29
CA GLY A 142 -11.53 24.80 6.45
C GLY A 142 -10.28 25.19 5.68
N PHE A 143 -9.22 24.37 5.70
CA PHE A 143 -8.02 24.62 4.92
C PHE A 143 -8.12 23.95 3.55
N ALA A 144 -8.10 24.76 2.49
CA ALA A 144 -8.08 24.26 1.11
C ALA A 144 -6.67 23.81 0.73
N VAL A 145 -6.47 22.52 0.64
CA VAL A 145 -5.19 21.95 0.18
C VAL A 145 -4.94 22.27 -1.29
N PRO A 146 -3.68 22.41 -1.73
CA PRO A 146 -3.35 22.68 -3.13
C PRO A 146 -4.03 21.69 -4.09
N GLY A 147 -4.70 22.19 -5.12
CA GLY A 147 -5.42 21.41 -6.11
C GLY A 147 -6.59 20.55 -5.58
N GLY A 148 -6.94 20.65 -4.29
CA GLY A 148 -7.95 19.81 -3.64
C GLY A 148 -7.50 18.35 -3.46
N VAL A 149 -6.21 18.05 -3.64
CA VAL A 149 -5.67 16.69 -3.56
C VAL A 149 -5.03 16.45 -2.20
N TYR A 150 -5.60 15.53 -1.44
CA TYR A 150 -5.03 15.06 -0.15
C TYR A 150 -4.10 13.88 -0.36
N ILE A 151 -4.53 12.91 -1.18
CA ILE A 151 -3.81 11.67 -1.44
C ILE A 151 -3.12 11.81 -2.80
N HIS A 152 -1.82 12.08 -2.79
CA HIS A 152 -1.00 12.18 -3.99
C HIS A 152 -0.47 10.81 -4.41
N ILE A 153 -0.15 9.97 -3.43
CA ILE A 153 0.32 8.61 -3.61
C ILE A 153 -0.49 7.69 -2.71
N ALA A 154 -1.12 6.66 -3.29
CA ALA A 154 -1.83 5.61 -2.57
C ALA A 154 -1.26 4.24 -2.91
N GLY A 155 -1.11 3.37 -1.92
CA GLY A 155 -0.85 1.94 -2.10
C GLY A 155 -2.09 1.15 -1.70
N ILE A 156 -2.76 0.51 -2.65
CA ILE A 156 -4.00 -0.22 -2.40
C ILE A 156 -3.70 -1.71 -2.37
N ASP A 157 -3.87 -2.35 -1.22
CA ASP A 157 -3.61 -3.79 -1.10
C ASP A 157 -4.80 -4.57 -1.64
N ILE A 158 -4.53 -5.42 -2.63
CA ILE A 158 -5.53 -6.20 -3.36
C ILE A 158 -5.20 -7.68 -3.24
N VAL A 159 -6.21 -8.49 -3.04
CA VAL A 159 -6.13 -9.95 -3.08
C VAL A 159 -7.06 -10.48 -4.17
N GLN A 160 -6.66 -11.60 -4.78
CA GLN A 160 -7.45 -12.31 -5.77
C GLN A 160 -7.93 -13.64 -5.17
N THR A 161 -9.19 -14.00 -5.42
CA THR A 161 -9.78 -15.26 -4.94
C THR A 161 -10.32 -16.12 -6.08
N GLY A 162 -10.44 -15.53 -7.27
CA GLY A 162 -10.95 -16.18 -8.48
C GLY A 162 -10.43 -15.47 -9.73
N GLY A 163 -10.88 -15.84 -10.91
CA GLY A 163 -10.39 -15.31 -12.19
C GLY A 163 -10.37 -13.79 -12.27
N ASP A 164 -11.52 -13.14 -12.07
CA ASP A 164 -11.68 -11.67 -12.06
C ASP A 164 -12.20 -11.16 -10.72
N GLU A 165 -12.07 -11.96 -9.66
CA GLU A 165 -12.53 -11.62 -8.32
C GLU A 165 -11.39 -10.98 -7.54
N PHE A 166 -11.39 -9.66 -7.48
CA PHE A 166 -10.43 -8.85 -6.76
C PHE A 166 -11.09 -8.16 -5.57
N PHE A 167 -10.46 -8.28 -4.41
CA PHE A 167 -10.90 -7.61 -3.18
C PHE A 167 -9.82 -6.67 -2.68
N VAL A 168 -10.23 -5.48 -2.27
CA VAL A 168 -9.34 -4.57 -1.55
C VAL A 168 -9.22 -5.05 -0.11
N LEU A 169 -8.00 -5.18 0.39
CA LEU A 169 -7.69 -5.63 1.74
C LEU A 169 -7.48 -4.46 2.70
N GLU A 170 -6.79 -3.41 2.23
CA GLU A 170 -6.56 -2.16 2.95
C GLU A 170 -6.13 -1.02 2.01
N ASP A 171 -6.29 0.21 2.48
CA ASP A 171 -5.83 1.43 1.82
C ASP A 171 -4.64 2.01 2.59
N ASN A 172 -3.49 2.19 1.93
CA ASN A 172 -2.32 2.84 2.51
C ASN A 172 -2.20 4.24 1.92
N LEU A 173 -2.53 5.27 2.72
CA LEU A 173 -2.75 6.64 2.24
C LEU A 173 -1.90 7.70 2.95
N ARG A 174 -1.13 7.32 3.97
CA ARG A 174 -0.20 8.24 4.65
C ARG A 174 1.15 8.28 3.96
N THR A 175 1.91 7.22 4.08
CA THR A 175 3.27 7.05 3.54
C THR A 175 3.44 5.67 2.93
N PRO A 176 2.68 5.32 1.84
CA PRO A 176 2.77 3.99 1.24
C PRO A 176 4.20 3.69 0.80
N SER A 177 4.65 2.45 1.02
CA SER A 177 5.99 1.96 0.70
C SER A 177 5.94 0.76 -0.21
N GLY A 178 7.05 0.48 -0.90
CA GLY A 178 7.24 -0.69 -1.75
C GLY A 178 7.46 -0.39 -3.24
N VAL A 179 7.38 0.87 -3.67
CA VAL A 179 7.65 1.27 -5.06
C VAL A 179 9.07 0.94 -5.47
N SER A 180 10.05 1.14 -4.59
CA SER A 180 11.44 0.81 -4.85
C SER A 180 11.61 -0.68 -5.18
N TYR A 181 10.92 -1.55 -4.43
CA TYR A 181 10.96 -3.00 -4.68
C TYR A 181 10.27 -3.38 -5.98
N MET A 182 9.15 -2.74 -6.32
CA MET A 182 8.50 -2.93 -7.62
C MET A 182 9.46 -2.65 -8.78
N LEU A 183 10.16 -1.52 -8.74
CA LEU A 183 11.09 -1.10 -9.79
C LEU A 183 12.36 -1.97 -9.82
N GLU A 184 12.92 -2.28 -8.65
CA GLU A 184 14.11 -3.13 -8.57
C GLU A 184 13.83 -4.59 -8.95
N ASN A 185 12.65 -5.13 -8.61
CA ASN A 185 12.20 -6.44 -9.07
C ASN A 185 12.20 -6.53 -10.60
N ARG A 186 11.63 -5.51 -11.29
CA ARG A 186 11.63 -5.43 -12.74
C ARG A 186 13.04 -5.34 -13.32
N ARG A 187 13.91 -4.50 -12.77
CA ARG A 187 15.31 -4.38 -13.20
C ARG A 187 16.06 -5.70 -13.02
N MET A 188 15.80 -6.40 -11.91
CA MET A 188 16.38 -7.71 -11.65
C MET A 188 15.94 -8.73 -12.68
N MET A 189 14.64 -8.82 -12.99
CA MET A 189 14.13 -9.74 -14.00
C MET A 189 14.69 -9.46 -15.38
N MET A 190 14.76 -8.19 -15.79
CA MET A 190 15.37 -7.78 -17.06
C MET A 190 16.86 -8.16 -17.16
N ARG A 191 17.57 -8.13 -16.04
CA ARG A 191 18.99 -8.52 -15.99
C ARG A 191 19.18 -10.05 -16.01
N LEU A 192 18.35 -10.78 -15.29
CA LEU A 192 18.46 -12.24 -15.17
C LEU A 192 17.95 -12.97 -16.41
N PHE A 193 16.90 -12.47 -17.05
CA PHE A 193 16.15 -13.11 -18.12
C PHE A 193 15.75 -12.14 -19.24
N PRO A 194 16.71 -11.43 -19.86
CA PRO A 194 16.40 -10.45 -20.90
C PRO A 194 15.63 -11.04 -22.08
N GLU A 195 15.83 -12.32 -22.38
CA GLU A 195 15.16 -13.03 -23.45
C GLU A 195 13.64 -13.15 -23.25
N LEU A 196 13.16 -13.13 -22.01
CA LEU A 196 11.73 -13.18 -21.73
C LEU A 196 11.02 -11.89 -22.14
N PHE A 197 11.67 -10.74 -21.94
CA PHE A 197 11.12 -9.43 -22.36
C PHE A 197 11.12 -9.23 -23.89
N SER A 198 11.91 -10.04 -24.61
CA SER A 198 11.84 -10.10 -26.08
C SER A 198 10.71 -10.99 -26.60
N ARG A 199 10.24 -11.93 -25.76
CA ARG A 199 9.19 -12.91 -26.13
C ARG A 199 7.80 -12.47 -25.68
N MET A 200 7.72 -11.75 -24.57
CA MET A 200 6.48 -11.37 -23.93
C MET A 200 6.34 -9.84 -23.94
N ALA A 201 5.22 -9.35 -24.42
CA ALA A 201 4.90 -7.92 -24.40
C ALA A 201 4.52 -7.51 -22.95
N VAL A 202 5.56 -7.27 -22.13
CA VAL A 202 5.39 -6.82 -20.74
C VAL A 202 5.39 -5.30 -20.72
N ALA A 203 4.32 -4.71 -20.20
CA ALA A 203 4.19 -3.27 -20.10
C ALA A 203 5.31 -2.65 -19.24
N PRO A 204 5.93 -1.54 -19.67
CA PRO A 204 7.02 -0.90 -18.98
C PRO A 204 6.54 -0.17 -17.71
N ILE A 205 7.38 -0.14 -16.67
CA ILE A 205 7.11 0.57 -15.41
C ILE A 205 8.22 1.55 -15.01
N ASP A 206 9.29 1.60 -15.76
CA ASP A 206 10.50 2.40 -15.51
C ASP A 206 10.24 3.92 -15.53
N HIS A 207 9.16 4.35 -16.17
CA HIS A 207 8.69 5.74 -16.20
C HIS A 207 7.94 6.19 -14.93
N TYR A 208 7.73 5.30 -13.91
CA TYR A 208 7.07 5.67 -12.65
C TYR A 208 7.69 6.89 -11.96
N PRO A 209 9.03 7.02 -11.87
CA PRO A 209 9.65 8.19 -11.26
C PRO A 209 9.29 9.50 -11.95
N ASP A 210 9.21 9.51 -13.28
CA ASP A 210 8.84 10.69 -14.06
C ASP A 210 7.39 11.09 -13.79
N VAL A 211 6.46 10.11 -13.81
CA VAL A 211 5.05 10.34 -13.49
C VAL A 211 4.87 10.85 -12.06
N LEU A 212 5.63 10.31 -11.11
CA LEU A 212 5.61 10.78 -9.72
C LEU A 212 6.06 12.24 -9.63
N LEU A 213 7.20 12.59 -10.26
CA LEU A 213 7.73 13.94 -10.23
C LEU A 213 6.78 14.94 -10.88
N ASP A 214 6.18 14.59 -12.01
CA ASP A 214 5.21 15.42 -12.71
C ASP A 214 3.97 15.67 -11.85
N ASN A 215 3.46 14.64 -11.16
CA ASN A 215 2.34 14.79 -10.22
C ASN A 215 2.70 15.69 -9.04
N LEU A 216 3.90 15.56 -8.48
CA LEU A 216 4.36 16.42 -7.38
C LEU A 216 4.46 17.88 -7.82
N ARG A 217 5.03 18.13 -9.01
CA ARG A 217 5.18 19.49 -9.58
C ARG A 217 3.85 20.12 -9.96
N ALA A 218 2.91 19.32 -10.46
CA ALA A 218 1.59 19.79 -10.89
C ALA A 218 0.78 20.47 -9.77
N LEU A 219 1.06 20.12 -8.52
CA LEU A 219 0.37 20.63 -7.33
C LEU A 219 1.23 21.61 -6.51
N ALA A 220 2.23 22.21 -7.14
CA ALA A 220 3.04 23.25 -6.50
C ALA A 220 2.21 24.49 -6.13
N PRO A 221 2.68 25.31 -5.18
CA PRO A 221 2.06 26.58 -4.85
C PRO A 221 1.82 27.46 -6.08
N ALA A 222 0.73 28.25 -6.05
CA ALA A 222 0.35 29.10 -7.17
C ALA A 222 1.47 30.10 -7.55
N GLY A 223 1.71 30.24 -8.87
CA GLY A 223 2.70 31.17 -9.41
C GLY A 223 4.15 30.64 -9.45
N VAL A 224 4.39 29.40 -9.05
CA VAL A 224 5.72 28.77 -9.11
C VAL A 224 5.82 27.97 -10.43
N ALA A 225 6.63 28.46 -11.36
CA ALA A 225 6.78 27.84 -12.68
C ALA A 225 7.68 26.58 -12.66
N ASN A 226 8.74 26.61 -11.87
CA ASN A 226 9.71 25.51 -11.71
C ASN A 226 9.84 25.15 -10.23
N PRO A 227 8.93 24.36 -9.68
CA PRO A 227 8.90 24.08 -8.26
C PRO A 227 10.08 23.21 -7.83
N MET A 228 10.71 23.58 -6.73
CA MET A 228 11.70 22.76 -6.05
C MET A 228 10.99 21.69 -5.23
N VAL A 229 11.24 20.44 -5.58
CA VAL A 229 10.71 19.27 -4.89
C VAL A 229 11.79 18.64 -4.02
N THR A 230 11.45 18.21 -2.81
CA THR A 230 12.33 17.43 -1.93
C THR A 230 11.62 16.20 -1.38
N VAL A 231 12.39 15.18 -0.99
CA VAL A 231 11.88 14.04 -0.21
C VAL A 231 12.30 14.24 1.24
N LEU A 232 11.33 14.41 2.15
CA LEU A 232 11.58 14.53 3.59
C LEU A 232 11.54 13.16 4.24
N THR A 233 12.70 12.72 4.74
CA THR A 233 12.88 11.44 5.45
C THR A 233 13.03 11.65 6.96
N PRO A 234 12.57 10.70 7.81
CA PRO A 234 12.92 10.69 9.24
C PRO A 234 14.34 10.19 9.51
N GLY A 235 15.12 9.89 8.48
CA GLY A 235 16.51 9.48 8.59
C GLY A 235 16.76 7.97 8.52
N PRO A 236 18.03 7.55 8.64
CA PRO A 236 18.50 6.20 8.34
C PRO A 236 17.98 5.10 9.27
N TYR A 237 17.41 5.46 10.42
CA TYR A 237 16.81 4.49 11.35
C TYR A 237 15.40 4.07 10.95
N ASN A 238 14.82 4.69 9.92
CA ASN A 238 13.50 4.30 9.43
C ASN A 238 13.59 3.02 8.59
N SER A 239 12.66 2.08 8.78
CA SER A 239 12.63 0.80 8.06
C SER A 239 12.55 0.94 6.54
N ALA A 240 11.97 2.02 6.04
CA ALA A 240 11.82 2.32 4.62
C ALA A 240 12.89 3.31 4.08
N TYR A 241 13.98 3.56 4.82
CA TYR A 241 14.98 4.55 4.41
C TYR A 241 15.59 4.25 3.04
N PHE A 242 15.84 2.97 2.73
CA PHE A 242 16.26 2.55 1.39
C PHE A 242 15.33 3.13 0.32
N GLU A 243 14.02 2.98 0.49
CA GLU A 243 13.04 3.52 -0.48
C GLU A 243 13.06 5.04 -0.56
N HIS A 244 13.25 5.74 0.56
CA HIS A 244 13.31 7.21 0.56
C HIS A 244 14.50 7.70 -0.27
N ALA A 245 15.68 7.12 -0.05
CA ALA A 245 16.90 7.43 -0.79
C ALA A 245 16.78 7.04 -2.27
N PHE A 246 16.24 5.85 -2.54
CA PHE A 246 16.01 5.34 -3.88
C PHE A 246 15.09 6.28 -4.69
N LEU A 247 13.94 6.64 -4.13
CA LEU A 247 12.98 7.52 -4.82
C LEU A 247 13.58 8.91 -5.07
N ALA A 248 14.22 9.52 -4.08
CA ALA A 248 14.89 10.82 -4.27
C ALA A 248 15.90 10.77 -5.41
N GLN A 249 16.70 9.72 -5.48
CA GLN A 249 17.67 9.50 -6.56
C GLN A 249 17.00 9.29 -7.92
N GLN A 250 15.93 8.47 -7.98
CA GLN A 250 15.26 8.15 -9.26
C GLN A 250 14.52 9.36 -9.85
N ILE A 251 13.89 10.19 -9.01
CA ILE A 251 13.20 11.41 -9.46
C ILE A 251 14.15 12.62 -9.57
N GLY A 252 15.42 12.47 -9.14
CA GLY A 252 16.43 13.52 -9.27
C GLY A 252 16.20 14.72 -8.36
N VAL A 253 15.76 14.50 -7.10
CA VAL A 253 15.52 15.55 -6.11
C VAL A 253 16.32 15.30 -4.84
N GLU A 254 16.44 16.33 -3.99
CA GLU A 254 17.17 16.24 -2.73
C GLU A 254 16.43 15.38 -1.71
N LEU A 255 17.17 14.48 -1.05
CA LEU A 255 16.74 13.79 0.16
C LEU A 255 17.13 14.64 1.36
N VAL A 256 16.17 15.04 2.17
CA VAL A 256 16.37 15.93 3.31
C VAL A 256 15.79 15.35 4.59
N GLU A 257 16.43 15.66 5.72
CA GLU A 257 15.88 15.46 7.07
C GLU A 257 15.30 16.77 7.60
N GLY A 258 14.54 16.73 8.70
CA GLY A 258 13.93 17.94 9.28
C GLY A 258 14.94 19.06 9.59
N GLN A 259 16.15 18.69 10.02
CA GLN A 259 17.24 19.63 10.32
C GLN A 259 17.82 20.35 9.10
N ASP A 260 17.63 19.80 7.90
CA ASP A 260 18.08 20.40 6.64
C ASP A 260 17.14 21.50 6.15
N LEU A 261 15.94 21.56 6.73
CA LEU A 261 14.89 22.51 6.36
C LEU A 261 14.65 23.55 7.49
N PHE A 262 14.25 24.73 7.11
CA PHE A 262 13.79 25.74 8.05
C PHE A 262 12.72 26.65 7.43
N VAL A 263 11.94 27.32 8.27
CA VAL A 263 10.86 28.23 7.84
C VAL A 263 11.25 29.66 8.20
N MET A 264 11.16 30.55 7.22
CA MET A 264 11.33 31.99 7.40
C MET A 264 10.22 32.73 6.65
N ASN A 265 9.50 33.59 7.34
CA ASN A 265 8.37 34.36 6.78
C ASN A 265 7.31 33.47 6.10
N ASN A 266 6.97 32.33 6.72
CA ASN A 266 6.07 31.32 6.18
C ASN A 266 6.49 30.73 4.83
N VAL A 267 7.78 30.70 4.51
CA VAL A 267 8.35 30.03 3.34
C VAL A 267 9.36 29.02 3.82
N VAL A 268 9.32 27.82 3.23
CA VAL A 268 10.26 26.73 3.54
C VAL A 268 11.53 26.91 2.72
N TYR A 269 12.66 26.76 3.38
CA TYR A 269 13.98 26.79 2.76
C TYR A 269 14.79 25.56 3.18
N MET A 270 15.64 25.10 2.27
CA MET A 270 16.66 24.09 2.50
C MET A 270 18.02 24.76 2.66
N HIS A 271 18.82 24.28 3.62
CA HIS A 271 20.22 24.68 3.77
C HIS A 271 21.06 24.12 2.61
N THR A 272 21.77 24.98 1.90
CA THR A 272 22.74 24.56 0.87
C THR A 272 24.07 25.29 1.04
N THR A 273 25.13 24.76 0.42
CA THR A 273 26.45 25.40 0.40
C THR A 273 26.46 26.76 -0.30
N ARG A 274 25.41 27.09 -1.05
CA ARG A 274 25.21 28.35 -1.77
C ARG A 274 24.28 29.32 -1.04
N GLY A 275 23.80 28.94 0.15
CA GLY A 275 22.81 29.67 0.93
C GLY A 275 21.43 29.02 0.88
N PRO A 276 20.41 29.65 1.49
CA PRO A 276 19.06 29.14 1.54
C PRO A 276 18.45 28.97 0.14
N GLN A 277 17.85 27.80 -0.11
CA GLN A 277 17.10 27.53 -1.33
C GLN A 277 15.64 27.24 -0.97
N ARG A 278 14.70 27.94 -1.60
CA ARG A 278 13.27 27.75 -1.36
C ARG A 278 12.85 26.34 -1.77
N VAL A 279 11.98 25.72 -0.96
CA VAL A 279 11.34 24.43 -1.23
C VAL A 279 9.85 24.67 -1.43
N ASP A 280 9.30 24.19 -2.54
CA ASP A 280 7.92 24.41 -2.95
C ASP A 280 7.03 23.18 -2.75
N VAL A 281 7.59 21.96 -2.89
CA VAL A 281 6.87 20.70 -2.69
C VAL A 281 7.71 19.75 -1.86
N ILE A 282 7.11 19.20 -0.84
CA ILE A 282 7.75 18.19 0.02
C ILE A 282 7.00 16.85 -0.13
N TYR A 283 7.66 15.87 -0.72
CA TYR A 283 7.22 14.49 -0.64
C TYR A 283 7.67 13.92 0.70
N ARG A 284 6.74 13.92 1.65
CA ARG A 284 7.04 13.56 3.04
C ARG A 284 6.98 12.07 3.29
N ARG A 285 7.95 11.56 4.05
CA ARG A 285 7.97 10.20 4.59
C ARG A 285 7.93 10.20 6.11
N VAL A 286 7.50 11.32 6.69
CA VAL A 286 7.31 11.57 8.11
C VAL A 286 5.81 11.65 8.40
N ASP A 287 5.34 10.96 9.43
CA ASP A 287 3.92 10.99 9.84
C ASP A 287 3.52 12.37 10.39
N ASP A 288 2.20 12.68 10.32
CA ASP A 288 1.62 13.97 10.71
C ASP A 288 2.09 14.46 12.08
N ASP A 289 2.10 13.57 13.09
CA ASP A 289 2.47 13.90 14.47
C ASP A 289 3.90 14.47 14.58
N PHE A 290 4.78 14.11 13.68
CA PHE A 290 6.20 14.47 13.73
C PHE A 290 6.60 15.60 12.78
N LEU A 291 5.66 16.08 11.92
CA LEU A 291 5.98 17.05 10.86
C LEU A 291 6.35 18.44 11.37
N ASP A 292 5.67 18.93 12.41
CA ASP A 292 5.91 20.28 12.96
C ASP A 292 5.71 20.26 14.49
N PRO A 293 6.79 20.47 15.27
CA PRO A 293 6.70 20.50 16.73
C PRO A 293 5.86 21.67 17.28
N PHE A 294 5.59 22.71 16.50
CA PHE A 294 4.74 23.83 16.93
C PHE A 294 3.25 23.55 16.72
N ALA A 295 2.91 22.63 15.82
CA ALA A 295 1.51 22.33 15.51
C ALA A 295 1.04 21.01 16.09
N PHE A 296 1.94 20.01 16.20
CA PHE A 296 1.59 18.64 16.56
C PHE A 296 2.35 18.20 17.81
N ARG A 297 3.29 17.28 17.68
CA ARG A 297 4.03 16.70 18.81
C ARG A 297 5.25 17.56 19.20
N PRO A 298 5.23 18.25 20.38
CA PRO A 298 6.25 19.27 20.73
C PRO A 298 7.67 18.71 20.89
N ASP A 299 7.83 17.42 21.17
CA ASP A 299 9.12 16.74 21.34
C ASP A 299 9.65 16.13 20.03
N SER A 300 8.99 16.39 18.90
CA SER A 300 9.46 15.90 17.60
C SER A 300 10.76 16.58 17.17
N ILE A 301 11.75 15.76 16.83
CA ILE A 301 13.01 16.18 16.23
C ILE A 301 13.10 15.82 14.73
N LEU A 302 12.05 15.18 14.19
CA LEU A 302 12.02 14.68 12.81
C LEU A 302 11.41 15.69 11.83
N GLY A 303 10.67 16.65 12.35
CA GLY A 303 9.93 17.62 11.56
C GLY A 303 10.64 18.97 11.46
N VAL A 304 9.91 19.93 10.88
CA VAL A 304 10.41 21.29 10.61
C VAL A 304 9.56 22.29 11.37
N PRO A 305 10.11 23.02 12.36
CA PRO A 305 9.37 24.03 13.11
C PRO A 305 8.76 25.10 12.20
N GLY A 306 7.43 25.30 12.28
CA GLY A 306 6.69 26.26 11.48
C GLY A 306 6.27 25.78 10.09
N LEU A 307 6.54 24.52 9.74
CA LEU A 307 6.14 23.93 8.45
C LEU A 307 4.63 24.03 8.22
N PHE A 308 3.83 23.74 9.24
CA PHE A 308 2.37 23.81 9.14
C PHE A 308 1.87 25.25 8.87
N SER A 309 2.53 26.25 9.43
CA SER A 309 2.23 27.66 9.14
C SER A 309 2.52 28.01 7.68
N ALA A 310 3.67 27.57 7.14
CA ALA A 310 4.01 27.75 5.72
C ALA A 310 3.04 27.02 4.80
N TYR A 311 2.61 25.82 5.17
CA TYR A 311 1.62 25.03 4.44
C TYR A 311 0.26 25.72 4.41
N ARG A 312 -0.23 26.20 5.56
CA ARG A 312 -1.48 26.97 5.64
C ARG A 312 -1.44 28.31 4.91
N ALA A 313 -0.26 28.91 4.78
CA ALA A 313 -0.06 30.11 3.97
C ALA A 313 -0.07 29.83 2.46
N GLY A 314 -0.15 28.57 2.03
CA GLY A 314 -0.12 28.17 0.62
C GLY A 314 1.26 28.30 -0.04
N ASN A 315 2.33 28.34 0.76
CA ASN A 315 3.70 28.55 0.28
C ASN A 315 4.49 27.26 0.04
N VAL A 316 3.95 26.10 0.44
CA VAL A 316 4.51 24.78 0.22
C VAL A 316 3.39 23.77 0.06
N THR A 317 3.59 22.74 -0.76
CA THR A 317 2.70 21.59 -0.87
C THR A 317 3.31 20.39 -0.15
N LEU A 318 2.49 19.68 0.61
CA LEU A 318 2.87 18.42 1.27
C LEU A 318 2.17 17.24 0.59
N ALA A 319 2.94 16.27 0.13
CA ALA A 319 2.43 15.04 -0.49
C ALA A 319 2.83 13.81 0.38
N ASN A 320 1.90 13.00 0.93
CA ASN A 320 0.46 13.25 0.99
C ASN A 320 0.13 14.39 1.98
N ALA A 321 -1.02 15.00 1.82
CA ALA A 321 -1.46 16.09 2.70
C ALA A 321 -1.58 15.63 4.17
N ILE A 322 -1.48 16.57 5.08
CA ILE A 322 -1.79 16.35 6.50
C ILE A 322 -3.26 15.93 6.63
N GLY A 323 -3.53 14.97 7.51
CA GLY A 323 -4.89 14.52 7.80
C GLY A 323 -5.37 13.34 6.95
N THR A 324 -4.55 12.79 6.04
CA THR A 324 -4.91 11.58 5.29
C THR A 324 -5.02 10.34 6.17
N GLY A 325 -4.45 10.37 7.37
CA GLY A 325 -4.45 9.24 8.30
C GLY A 325 -5.84 8.71 8.65
N VAL A 326 -6.85 9.57 8.68
CA VAL A 326 -8.23 9.12 8.96
C VAL A 326 -8.76 8.21 7.86
N ALA A 327 -8.36 8.41 6.60
CA ALA A 327 -8.77 7.56 5.48
C ALA A 327 -7.93 6.26 5.39
N ASP A 328 -6.77 6.22 6.04
CA ASP A 328 -5.87 5.05 6.18
C ASP A 328 -6.36 4.07 7.28
N ASP A 329 -7.33 4.48 8.07
CA ASP A 329 -7.88 3.73 9.20
C ASP A 329 -8.78 2.58 8.72
N LYS A 330 -8.57 1.37 9.27
CA LYS A 330 -9.30 0.16 8.85
C LYS A 330 -10.80 0.19 9.17
N SER A 331 -11.25 1.03 10.11
CA SER A 331 -12.69 1.23 10.34
C SER A 331 -13.31 2.08 9.23
N ILE A 332 -12.58 3.08 8.73
CA ILE A 332 -13.01 3.94 7.61
C ILE A 332 -13.01 3.17 6.29
N TYR A 333 -12.04 2.30 6.08
CA TYR A 333 -11.98 1.41 4.92
C TYR A 333 -13.34 0.72 4.63
N THR A 334 -14.06 0.31 5.65
CA THR A 334 -15.36 -0.37 5.48
C THR A 334 -16.42 0.48 4.79
N HIS A 335 -16.30 1.80 4.85
CA HIS A 335 -17.23 2.76 4.28
C HIS A 335 -16.87 3.20 2.85
N VAL A 336 -15.72 2.78 2.30
CA VAL A 336 -15.28 3.25 0.97
C VAL A 336 -16.27 2.90 -0.15
N PRO A 337 -16.94 1.71 -0.18
CA PRO A 337 -17.99 1.45 -1.16
C PRO A 337 -19.13 2.47 -1.10
N GLU A 338 -19.50 2.96 0.08
CA GLU A 338 -20.50 3.99 0.25
C GLU A 338 -20.00 5.37 -0.17
N MET A 339 -18.73 5.69 0.11
CA MET A 339 -18.10 6.92 -0.39
C MET A 339 -18.11 7.00 -1.92
N ILE A 340 -17.85 5.89 -2.61
CA ILE A 340 -17.92 5.81 -4.08
C ILE A 340 -19.33 6.15 -4.57
N ARG A 341 -20.37 5.58 -3.95
CA ARG A 341 -21.76 5.89 -4.30
C ARG A 341 -22.11 7.33 -4.00
N PHE A 342 -21.74 7.82 -2.84
CA PHE A 342 -22.09 9.16 -2.37
C PHE A 342 -21.42 10.27 -3.17
N TYR A 343 -20.09 10.21 -3.33
CA TYR A 343 -19.34 11.28 -3.98
C TYR A 343 -19.29 11.18 -5.50
N LEU A 344 -19.24 9.96 -6.03
CA LEU A 344 -19.05 9.76 -7.47
C LEU A 344 -20.36 9.37 -8.17
N GLY A 345 -21.41 8.94 -7.45
CA GLY A 345 -22.64 8.40 -8.04
C GLY A 345 -22.41 7.08 -8.80
N GLU A 346 -21.30 6.40 -8.54
CA GLU A 346 -20.85 5.21 -9.26
C GLU A 346 -21.07 3.94 -8.41
N LYS A 347 -21.12 2.77 -9.06
CA LYS A 347 -21.02 1.48 -8.37
C LYS A 347 -19.54 1.15 -8.14
N PRO A 348 -19.16 0.60 -6.96
CA PRO A 348 -17.81 0.13 -6.75
C PRO A 348 -17.39 -0.93 -7.78
N ILE A 349 -16.23 -0.74 -8.40
CA ILE A 349 -15.62 -1.70 -9.34
C ILE A 349 -14.93 -2.81 -8.55
N LEU A 350 -14.16 -2.45 -7.52
CA LEU A 350 -13.52 -3.41 -6.61
C LEU A 350 -14.35 -3.53 -5.33
N SER A 351 -14.53 -4.75 -4.87
CA SER A 351 -15.18 -5.05 -3.59
C SER A 351 -14.18 -4.94 -2.43
N ASN A 352 -14.68 -4.58 -1.25
CA ASN A 352 -13.93 -4.76 -0.02
C ASN A 352 -13.98 -6.21 0.45
N VAL A 353 -12.95 -6.67 1.15
CA VAL A 353 -13.08 -7.87 1.98
C VAL A 353 -14.18 -7.61 3.04
N PRO A 354 -15.17 -8.53 3.20
CA PRO A 354 -16.15 -8.39 4.27
C PRO A 354 -15.48 -8.16 5.62
N THR A 355 -15.91 -7.14 6.35
CA THR A 355 -15.22 -6.71 7.56
C THR A 355 -16.21 -6.47 8.67
N TYR A 356 -15.97 -7.11 9.83
CA TYR A 356 -16.68 -6.91 11.08
C TYR A 356 -16.03 -5.77 11.84
N GLN A 357 -16.81 -4.82 12.30
CA GLN A 357 -16.35 -3.73 13.16
C GLN A 357 -16.66 -4.07 14.62
N LEU A 358 -15.65 -4.32 15.43
CA LEU A 358 -15.85 -4.79 16.80
C LEU A 358 -16.37 -3.69 17.74
N ALA A 359 -16.40 -2.43 17.32
CA ALA A 359 -17.16 -1.37 17.96
C ALA A 359 -18.69 -1.67 17.98
N ASN A 360 -19.19 -2.46 17.00
CA ASN A 360 -20.56 -2.95 17.00
C ASN A 360 -20.68 -4.19 17.91
N ALA A 361 -21.61 -4.16 18.85
CA ALA A 361 -21.77 -5.23 19.84
C ALA A 361 -22.12 -6.60 19.22
N ALA A 362 -22.91 -6.61 18.12
CA ALA A 362 -23.29 -7.85 17.45
C ALA A 362 -22.11 -8.47 16.69
N ASP A 363 -21.33 -7.63 15.99
CA ASP A 363 -20.10 -8.06 15.32
C ASP A 363 -19.07 -8.56 16.33
N CYS A 364 -18.89 -7.83 17.44
CA CYS A 364 -17.97 -8.21 18.52
C CYS A 364 -18.34 -9.58 19.11
N ALA A 365 -19.61 -9.81 19.42
CA ALA A 365 -20.08 -11.10 19.95
C ALA A 365 -19.79 -12.24 18.95
N TYR A 366 -20.14 -12.05 17.69
CA TYR A 366 -19.85 -13.03 16.63
C TYR A 366 -18.37 -13.33 16.52
N VAL A 367 -17.54 -12.30 16.43
CA VAL A 367 -16.07 -12.44 16.25
C VAL A 367 -15.44 -13.16 17.45
N LEU A 368 -15.85 -12.83 18.68
CA LEU A 368 -15.35 -13.51 19.88
C LEU A 368 -15.62 -15.01 19.88
N ASP A 369 -16.73 -15.46 19.31
CA ASP A 369 -17.05 -16.89 19.20
C ASP A 369 -16.30 -17.57 18.04
N HIS A 370 -15.88 -16.81 16.99
CA HIS A 370 -15.30 -17.33 15.75
C HIS A 370 -13.83 -16.91 15.54
N LEU A 371 -13.11 -16.48 16.59
CA LEU A 371 -11.70 -16.05 16.46
C LEU A 371 -10.80 -17.05 15.75
N HIS A 372 -11.09 -18.35 15.86
CA HIS A 372 -10.31 -19.42 15.23
C HIS A 372 -10.46 -19.52 13.71
N GLU A 373 -11.43 -18.81 13.12
CA GLU A 373 -11.72 -18.80 11.69
C GLU A 373 -11.37 -17.47 11.01
N LEU A 374 -11.12 -16.42 11.81
CA LEU A 374 -11.03 -15.05 11.38
C LEU A 374 -9.60 -14.51 11.45
N VAL A 375 -9.33 -13.49 10.66
CA VAL A 375 -8.16 -12.62 10.80
C VAL A 375 -8.61 -11.37 11.55
N VAL A 376 -8.01 -11.11 12.72
CA VAL A 376 -8.34 -9.93 13.55
C VAL A 376 -7.17 -8.98 13.57
N LYS A 377 -7.44 -7.70 13.33
CA LYS A 377 -6.43 -6.65 13.17
C LYS A 377 -6.77 -5.45 14.04
N GLU A 378 -5.73 -4.76 14.52
CA GLU A 378 -5.92 -3.44 15.12
C GLU A 378 -6.30 -2.41 14.06
N VAL A 379 -7.24 -1.52 14.38
CA VAL A 379 -7.78 -0.50 13.44
C VAL A 379 -6.67 0.39 12.87
N GLN A 380 -5.73 0.81 13.70
CA GLN A 380 -4.62 1.68 13.32
C GLN A 380 -3.28 0.93 13.17
N GLY A 381 -3.30 -0.39 13.32
CA GLY A 381 -2.10 -1.23 13.17
C GLY A 381 -1.57 -1.24 11.74
N SER A 382 -0.25 -1.31 11.58
CA SER A 382 0.45 -1.42 10.31
C SER A 382 1.49 -2.54 10.33
N GLY A 383 1.97 -2.97 9.16
CA GLY A 383 3.04 -3.98 9.08
C GLY A 383 2.67 -5.39 9.52
N GLY A 384 1.39 -5.68 9.78
CA GLY A 384 0.93 -6.99 10.28
C GLY A 384 1.26 -7.29 11.74
N TYR A 385 1.83 -6.32 12.47
CA TYR A 385 2.09 -6.47 13.90
C TYR A 385 0.78 -6.50 14.70
N GLY A 386 0.73 -7.37 15.70
CA GLY A 386 -0.45 -7.50 16.57
C GLY A 386 -1.68 -8.13 15.92
N MET A 387 -1.57 -8.69 14.71
CA MET A 387 -2.64 -9.39 14.01
C MET A 387 -2.80 -10.83 14.50
N LEU A 388 -4.04 -11.30 14.65
CA LEU A 388 -4.37 -12.70 14.85
C LEU A 388 -4.80 -13.34 13.53
N VAL A 389 -4.12 -14.40 13.10
CA VAL A 389 -4.60 -15.29 12.02
C VAL A 389 -5.17 -16.54 12.68
N GLY A 390 -6.48 -16.54 12.94
CA GLY A 390 -7.15 -17.55 13.75
C GLY A 390 -6.86 -19.00 13.35
N PRO A 391 -6.94 -19.38 12.05
CA PRO A 391 -6.64 -20.74 11.61
C PRO A 391 -5.21 -21.23 11.88
N ALA A 392 -4.26 -20.31 12.02
CA ALA A 392 -2.85 -20.62 12.31
C ALA A 392 -2.47 -20.46 13.78
N ALA A 393 -3.36 -19.88 14.59
CA ALA A 393 -3.08 -19.53 15.97
C ALA A 393 -3.31 -20.71 16.92
N SER A 394 -2.49 -20.81 17.95
CA SER A 394 -2.68 -21.75 19.05
C SER A 394 -3.89 -21.35 19.91
N ARG A 395 -4.43 -22.32 20.66
CA ARG A 395 -5.52 -22.06 21.64
C ARG A 395 -5.15 -20.98 22.66
N GLN A 396 -3.89 -20.93 23.07
CA GLN A 396 -3.40 -19.96 24.04
C GLN A 396 -3.37 -18.55 23.44
N GLU A 397 -2.90 -18.40 22.20
CA GLU A 397 -2.91 -17.13 21.48
C GLU A 397 -4.33 -16.61 21.28
N ILE A 398 -5.26 -17.48 20.84
CA ILE A 398 -6.68 -17.14 20.70
C ILE A 398 -7.28 -16.68 22.03
N ALA A 399 -6.99 -17.38 23.14
CA ALA A 399 -7.48 -16.99 24.47
C ALA A 399 -6.93 -15.63 24.91
N SER A 400 -5.63 -15.40 24.75
CA SER A 400 -4.99 -14.11 25.05
C SER A 400 -5.57 -12.98 24.20
N TYR A 401 -5.75 -13.23 22.90
CA TYR A 401 -6.28 -12.23 21.98
C TYR A 401 -7.76 -11.90 22.28
N ARG A 402 -8.54 -12.90 22.70
CA ARG A 402 -9.92 -12.73 23.18
C ARG A 402 -10.02 -11.70 24.30
N GLU A 403 -9.14 -11.78 25.30
CA GLU A 403 -9.13 -10.85 26.42
C GLU A 403 -8.69 -9.43 25.98
N ARG A 404 -7.74 -9.34 25.03
CA ARG A 404 -7.36 -8.05 24.43
C ARG A 404 -8.53 -7.39 23.69
N VAL A 405 -9.26 -8.15 22.87
CA VAL A 405 -10.45 -7.64 22.16
C VAL A 405 -11.52 -7.20 23.15
N LYS A 406 -11.84 -7.99 24.18
CA LYS A 406 -12.82 -7.62 25.21
C LYS A 406 -12.47 -6.34 25.95
N SER A 407 -11.17 -6.09 26.19
CA SER A 407 -10.73 -4.90 26.91
C SER A 407 -10.91 -3.61 26.12
N ASN A 408 -10.83 -3.66 24.77
CA ASN A 408 -10.99 -2.50 23.91
C ASN A 408 -11.50 -2.91 22.52
N PRO A 409 -12.77 -3.34 22.39
CA PRO A 409 -13.29 -3.87 21.13
C PRO A 409 -13.25 -2.85 19.97
N ALA A 410 -13.45 -1.57 20.27
CA ALA A 410 -13.43 -0.52 19.23
C ALA A 410 -12.07 -0.37 18.52
N ASN A 411 -10.99 -0.92 19.10
CA ASN A 411 -9.67 -0.90 18.48
C ASN A 411 -9.44 -2.04 17.46
N TYR A 412 -10.45 -2.87 17.18
CA TYR A 412 -10.28 -4.05 16.35
C TYR A 412 -11.32 -4.13 15.24
N ILE A 413 -10.88 -4.69 14.11
CA ILE A 413 -11.72 -5.23 13.05
C ILE A 413 -11.43 -6.71 12.87
N ALA A 414 -12.36 -7.44 12.27
CA ALA A 414 -12.12 -8.82 11.87
C ALA A 414 -12.60 -9.07 10.42
N GLN A 415 -11.89 -9.95 9.74
CA GLN A 415 -12.17 -10.34 8.36
C GLN A 415 -12.20 -11.87 8.26
N PRO A 416 -13.03 -12.47 7.40
CA PRO A 416 -12.96 -13.89 7.13
C PRO A 416 -11.60 -14.23 6.52
N THR A 417 -11.10 -15.41 6.81
CA THR A 417 -9.90 -15.93 6.14
C THR A 417 -10.24 -16.23 4.68
N LEU A 418 -9.70 -15.43 3.76
CA LEU A 418 -9.91 -15.63 2.32
C LEU A 418 -8.99 -16.73 1.77
N ALA A 419 -9.48 -17.47 0.79
CA ALA A 419 -8.66 -18.34 -0.05
C ALA A 419 -7.90 -17.48 -1.06
N LEU A 420 -6.79 -16.88 -0.64
CA LEU A 420 -5.94 -16.08 -1.51
C LEU A 420 -5.46 -16.93 -2.69
N SER A 421 -5.34 -16.32 -3.88
CA SER A 421 -4.73 -16.98 -5.03
C SER A 421 -3.30 -17.40 -4.74
N THR A 422 -2.83 -18.37 -5.51
CA THR A 422 -1.43 -18.81 -5.51
C THR A 422 -0.76 -18.54 -6.85
N CYS A 423 0.53 -18.19 -6.78
CA CYS A 423 1.42 -18.12 -7.92
C CYS A 423 2.54 -19.15 -7.82
N PRO A 424 3.08 -19.63 -8.95
CA PRO A 424 4.28 -20.45 -8.93
C PRO A 424 5.41 -19.66 -8.29
N THR A 425 6.15 -20.30 -7.39
CA THR A 425 7.21 -19.67 -6.59
C THR A 425 8.39 -20.62 -6.50
N PHE A 426 9.60 -20.12 -6.71
CA PHE A 426 10.80 -20.92 -6.60
C PHE A 426 11.16 -21.14 -5.13
N CYS A 427 11.16 -22.41 -4.71
CA CYS A 427 11.43 -22.84 -3.35
C CYS A 427 12.58 -23.86 -3.31
N ALA A 428 13.06 -24.21 -2.12
CA ALA A 428 14.09 -25.23 -1.96
C ALA A 428 13.72 -26.60 -2.55
N SER A 429 12.41 -26.92 -2.60
CA SER A 429 11.86 -28.15 -3.19
C SER A 429 11.56 -28.04 -4.70
N GLY A 430 11.90 -26.94 -5.35
CA GLY A 430 11.52 -26.64 -6.73
C GLY A 430 10.42 -25.57 -6.80
N ILE A 431 9.61 -25.60 -7.87
CA ILE A 431 8.51 -24.65 -8.05
C ILE A 431 7.28 -25.15 -7.33
N ALA A 432 6.72 -24.34 -6.46
CA ALA A 432 5.51 -24.67 -5.70
C ALA A 432 4.54 -23.47 -5.64
N PRO A 433 3.22 -23.70 -5.55
CA PRO A 433 2.26 -22.63 -5.39
C PRO A 433 2.43 -21.96 -4.03
N ARG A 434 2.38 -20.62 -4.01
CA ARG A 434 2.41 -19.81 -2.78
C ARG A 434 1.40 -18.68 -2.88
N HIS A 435 0.77 -18.37 -1.76
CA HIS A 435 -0.19 -17.27 -1.68
C HIS A 435 0.47 -15.93 -1.96
N VAL A 436 -0.25 -15.06 -2.66
CA VAL A 436 0.21 -13.73 -3.04
C VAL A 436 -0.84 -12.67 -2.73
N ASP A 437 -0.38 -11.45 -2.55
CA ASP A 437 -1.17 -10.24 -2.65
C ASP A 437 -0.53 -9.25 -3.62
N PHE A 438 -1.18 -8.10 -3.84
CA PHE A 438 -0.75 -7.14 -4.83
C PHE A 438 -0.99 -5.71 -4.35
N ARG A 439 0.01 -4.85 -4.49
CA ARG A 439 -0.08 -3.42 -4.18
C ARG A 439 0.26 -2.58 -5.41
N PRO A 440 -0.72 -2.18 -6.24
CA PRO A 440 -0.55 -1.11 -7.20
C PRO A 440 -0.40 0.24 -6.48
N TYR A 441 0.26 1.20 -7.16
CA TYR A 441 0.47 2.55 -6.65
C TYR A 441 -0.28 3.54 -7.53
N VAL A 442 -1.28 4.19 -6.94
CA VAL A 442 -2.08 5.22 -7.60
C VAL A 442 -1.43 6.57 -7.35
N LEU A 443 -1.23 7.32 -8.41
CA LEU A 443 -0.69 8.68 -8.39
C LEU A 443 -1.81 9.68 -8.71
N SER A 444 -1.96 10.70 -7.88
CA SER A 444 -2.97 11.74 -8.04
C SER A 444 -2.33 13.12 -8.13
N GLY A 445 -2.55 13.77 -9.23
CA GLY A 445 -2.25 15.15 -9.51
C GLY A 445 -3.47 15.82 -10.12
N HIS A 446 -3.33 16.42 -11.30
CA HIS A 446 -4.49 16.88 -12.08
C HIS A 446 -5.35 15.71 -12.58
N THR A 447 -4.76 14.56 -12.75
CA THR A 447 -5.42 13.29 -13.09
C THR A 447 -5.04 12.23 -12.07
N VAL A 448 -5.83 11.16 -12.02
CA VAL A 448 -5.53 9.97 -11.21
C VAL A 448 -5.08 8.87 -12.17
N THR A 449 -3.88 8.33 -11.96
CA THR A 449 -3.24 7.38 -12.87
C THR A 449 -2.40 6.33 -12.14
N LEU A 450 -2.06 5.26 -12.85
CA LEU A 450 -1.12 4.22 -12.42
C LEU A 450 -0.19 3.87 -13.56
N VAL A 451 1.02 3.39 -13.23
CA VAL A 451 1.83 2.62 -14.18
C VAL A 451 1.39 1.16 -14.17
N PRO A 452 1.53 0.40 -15.27
CA PRO A 452 1.03 -0.96 -15.39
C PRO A 452 1.90 -1.96 -14.59
N GLY A 453 1.75 -1.94 -13.27
CA GLY A 453 2.53 -2.76 -12.35
C GLY A 453 2.15 -2.51 -10.90
N GLY A 454 2.89 -3.15 -10.01
CA GLY A 454 2.73 -3.04 -8.56
C GLY A 454 3.64 -4.03 -7.84
N LEU A 455 3.68 -3.94 -6.53
CA LEU A 455 4.42 -4.88 -5.71
C LEU A 455 3.58 -6.13 -5.45
N THR A 456 4.00 -7.29 -5.95
CA THR A 456 3.49 -8.58 -5.49
C THR A 456 4.31 -9.04 -4.29
N ARG A 457 3.62 -9.31 -3.16
CA ARG A 457 4.20 -9.97 -1.99
C ARG A 457 3.82 -11.45 -2.01
N VAL A 458 4.70 -12.31 -1.55
CA VAL A 458 4.53 -13.76 -1.60
C VAL A 458 4.81 -14.40 -0.24
N ALA A 459 3.95 -15.32 0.19
CA ALA A 459 4.17 -16.12 1.39
C ALA A 459 5.20 -17.23 1.09
N LEU A 460 6.41 -17.13 1.63
CA LEU A 460 7.48 -18.10 1.34
C LEU A 460 7.27 -19.44 2.05
N ARG A 461 6.56 -19.45 3.18
CA ARG A 461 6.23 -20.67 3.91
C ARG A 461 5.01 -21.36 3.31
N GLU A 462 5.05 -22.67 3.23
CA GLU A 462 3.93 -23.48 2.76
C GLU A 462 2.68 -23.25 3.61
N ALA A 463 1.51 -23.16 2.95
CA ALA A 463 0.22 -22.89 3.56
C ALA A 463 0.11 -21.62 4.43
N SER A 464 1.12 -20.73 4.40
CA SER A 464 1.06 -19.45 5.08
C SER A 464 0.25 -18.44 4.27
N LEU A 465 -0.65 -17.71 4.95
CA LEU A 465 -1.35 -16.54 4.40
C LEU A 465 -0.61 -15.22 4.67
N VAL A 466 0.53 -15.29 5.38
CA VAL A 466 1.31 -14.12 5.74
C VAL A 466 2.27 -13.79 4.61
N VAL A 467 1.91 -12.78 3.83
CA VAL A 467 2.69 -12.30 2.67
C VAL A 467 3.58 -11.10 3.02
N ASN A 468 3.37 -10.48 4.19
CA ASN A 468 4.08 -9.26 4.57
C ASN A 468 5.58 -9.50 4.76
N SER A 469 6.40 -8.67 4.12
CA SER A 469 7.87 -8.74 4.19
C SER A 469 8.42 -8.58 5.61
N ALA A 470 7.78 -7.77 6.46
CA ALA A 470 8.16 -7.61 7.87
C ALA A 470 8.03 -8.92 8.69
N GLN A 471 7.23 -9.86 8.22
CA GLN A 471 7.00 -11.17 8.84
C GLN A 471 7.61 -12.33 8.06
N GLY A 472 8.56 -12.04 7.17
CA GLY A 472 9.30 -13.06 6.40
C GLY A 472 8.65 -13.42 5.06
N GLY A 473 7.75 -12.61 4.53
CA GLY A 473 7.29 -12.68 3.15
C GLY A 473 8.36 -12.21 2.16
N GLY A 474 8.28 -12.71 0.92
CA GLY A 474 9.13 -12.28 -0.19
C GLY A 474 8.40 -11.38 -1.18
N THR A 475 9.10 -11.03 -2.25
CA THR A 475 8.56 -10.24 -3.36
C THR A 475 8.78 -10.93 -4.70
N LYS A 476 7.93 -10.60 -5.67
CA LYS A 476 8.01 -11.02 -7.07
C LYS A 476 7.84 -9.82 -7.99
N ASP A 477 8.44 -9.89 -9.18
CA ASP A 477 8.07 -8.95 -10.25
C ASP A 477 6.65 -9.24 -10.75
N THR A 478 5.90 -8.19 -11.04
CA THR A 478 4.55 -8.29 -11.60
C THR A 478 4.57 -7.84 -13.06
N TRP A 479 4.22 -8.72 -13.96
CA TRP A 479 4.15 -8.46 -15.39
C TRP A 479 2.70 -8.24 -15.82
N VAL A 480 2.37 -7.04 -16.19
CA VAL A 480 1.13 -6.75 -16.89
C VAL A 480 1.39 -6.91 -18.37
N LEU A 481 0.66 -7.80 -19.03
CA LEU A 481 0.81 -8.00 -20.47
C LEU A 481 0.08 -6.88 -21.22
N GLU A 482 0.67 -6.45 -22.33
CA GLU A 482 0.02 -5.54 -23.26
C GLU A 482 -1.03 -6.29 -24.09
N GLU A 483 -2.07 -5.58 -24.55
CA GLU A 483 -3.04 -6.14 -25.49
C GLU A 483 -2.30 -6.51 -26.78
N GLN A 484 -2.49 -7.74 -27.23
CA GLN A 484 -1.97 -8.14 -28.53
C GLN A 484 -2.87 -7.46 -29.59
N GLY A 485 -2.30 -6.50 -30.33
CA GLY A 485 -2.96 -5.77 -31.38
C GLY A 485 -3.36 -6.65 -32.57
#